data_60fa78b4cf03c0dcc62fdb756f11f4cf
#
_entry.id   60fa78b4cf03c0dcc62fdb756f11f4cf
#
_cell.length_a   1.000
_cell.length_b   1.000
_cell.length_c   1.000
_cell.angle_alpha   90.00
_cell.angle_beta   90.00
_cell.angle_gamma   90.00
#
_symmetry.space_group_name_H-M   'P 1'
#
loop_
_entity.id
_entity.type
_entity.pdbx_description
1 polymer ?
#
loop_
_entity_poly.entity_id
_entity_poly.type
_entity_poly.pdbx_seq_one_letter_code
_entity_poly.pdbx_strand_id
1 'polypeptide(L)'
;MENNNEKKLYTLLVYSENIAGILNQITAVFTRRQVNIESLNVSASSIKNIHKYTITVWSDEEQIEKINKAIEKKIDVVKSDYYTDDQIFIHEVALFKISTPVLLENPEVSRTIRKADARMMEVNPTYSTVLLAGLTEDIADLFHQLNSFDCLLQYTRSGRIAVTRSYDEPV
;
A
#
# COMPACT_ATOMS: atom_id res chain seq x y z
N MET A 1 15.97 -16.78 27.89
CA MET A 1 15.30 -15.55 27.46
C MET A 1 14.89 -15.79 26.02
N GLU A 2 13.64 -16.22 25.83
CA GLU A 2 13.04 -16.35 24.51
C GLU A 2 12.94 -14.93 23.92
N ASN A 3 13.74 -14.62 22.93
CA ASN A 3 13.54 -13.45 22.09
C ASN A 3 12.23 -13.67 21.32
N ASN A 4 11.15 -13.17 21.88
CA ASN A 4 9.87 -13.13 21.21
C ASN A 4 9.96 -12.03 20.13
N ASN A 5 10.59 -12.39 19.02
CA ASN A 5 10.76 -11.51 17.86
C ASN A 5 9.45 -11.52 17.06
N GLU A 6 8.41 -10.96 17.66
CA GLU A 6 7.09 -10.85 17.05
C GLU A 6 7.18 -9.95 15.82
N LYS A 7 6.91 -10.52 14.64
CA LYS A 7 6.90 -9.76 13.40
C LYS A 7 5.72 -8.81 13.39
N LYS A 8 5.99 -7.54 13.12
CA LYS A 8 4.99 -6.48 12.92
C LYS A 8 5.06 -5.96 11.49
N LEU A 9 3.99 -5.35 11.05
CA LEU A 9 3.97 -4.64 9.78
C LEU A 9 4.59 -3.27 9.99
N TYR A 10 5.69 -3.01 9.28
CA TYR A 10 6.34 -1.71 9.25
C TYR A 10 6.15 -1.05 7.90
N THR A 11 6.04 0.27 7.92
CA THR A 11 6.03 1.11 6.73
C THR A 11 7.26 1.99 6.73
N LEU A 12 8.12 1.84 5.71
CA LEU A 12 9.27 2.71 5.50
C LEU A 12 8.85 3.84 4.55
N LEU A 13 9.22 5.06 4.91
CA LEU A 13 9.16 6.24 4.07
C LEU A 13 10.57 6.63 3.67
N VAL A 14 10.88 6.49 2.39
CA VAL A 14 12.22 6.78 1.85
C VAL A 14 12.12 7.90 0.83
N TYR A 15 13.02 8.84 0.91
CA TYR A 15 13.17 9.94 -0.04
C TYR A 15 14.52 9.83 -0.72
N SER A 16 14.55 9.83 -2.02
CA SER A 16 15.78 9.75 -2.81
C SER A 16 15.78 10.71 -3.98
N GLU A 17 16.96 10.99 -4.53
CA GLU A 17 17.06 11.63 -5.83
C GLU A 17 16.39 10.77 -6.91
N ASN A 18 15.81 11.43 -7.93
CA ASN A 18 15.20 10.75 -9.06
C ASN A 18 16.26 10.37 -10.10
N ILE A 19 16.98 9.30 -9.85
CA ILE A 19 18.00 8.76 -10.74
C ILE A 19 17.73 7.31 -11.11
N ALA A 20 18.17 6.92 -12.30
CA ALA A 20 18.03 5.54 -12.75
C ALA A 20 18.79 4.56 -11.85
N GLY A 21 18.15 3.46 -11.46
CA GLY A 21 18.76 2.41 -10.66
C GLY A 21 18.64 2.56 -9.14
N ILE A 22 18.19 3.72 -8.61
CA ILE A 22 18.06 3.90 -7.16
C ILE A 22 17.02 2.95 -6.55
N LEU A 23 15.90 2.71 -7.24
CA LEU A 23 14.90 1.74 -6.81
C LEU A 23 15.51 0.34 -6.62
N ASN A 24 16.35 -0.09 -7.57
CA ASN A 24 17.04 -1.38 -7.47
C ASN A 24 17.99 -1.43 -6.29
N GLN A 25 18.70 -0.34 -6.01
CA GLN A 25 19.58 -0.24 -4.85
C GLN A 25 18.84 -0.32 -3.52
N ILE A 26 17.64 0.29 -3.43
CA ILE A 26 16.79 0.25 -2.24
C ILE A 26 16.22 -1.17 -2.06
N THR A 27 15.64 -1.76 -3.09
CA THR A 27 15.03 -3.10 -3.01
C THR A 27 16.07 -4.20 -2.74
N ALA A 28 17.30 -4.06 -3.24
CA ALA A 28 18.40 -4.99 -2.95
C ALA A 28 18.74 -5.09 -1.46
N VAL A 29 18.42 -4.07 -0.64
CA VAL A 29 18.63 -4.14 0.81
C VAL A 29 17.72 -5.18 1.44
N PHE A 30 16.47 -5.26 0.99
CA PHE A 30 15.49 -6.25 1.45
C PHE A 30 15.86 -7.66 0.99
N THR A 31 16.22 -7.81 -0.29
CA THR A 31 16.65 -9.10 -0.86
C THR A 31 17.83 -9.70 -0.11
N ARG A 32 18.85 -8.90 0.19
CA ARG A 32 20.05 -9.37 0.93
C ARG A 32 19.72 -9.84 2.36
N ARG A 33 18.61 -9.40 2.92
CA ARG A 33 18.13 -9.76 4.26
C ARG A 33 17.01 -10.76 4.24
N GLN A 34 16.64 -11.25 3.05
CA GLN A 34 15.54 -12.21 2.85
C GLN A 34 14.20 -11.71 3.44
N VAL A 35 13.93 -10.41 3.31
CA VAL A 35 12.66 -9.80 3.69
C VAL A 35 11.84 -9.53 2.44
N ASN A 36 10.62 -10.07 2.42
CA ASN A 36 9.68 -9.81 1.34
C ASN A 36 9.04 -8.44 1.50
N ILE A 37 8.89 -7.73 0.39
CA ILE A 37 8.14 -6.47 0.33
C ILE A 37 6.67 -6.82 0.09
N GLU A 38 5.79 -6.38 0.99
CA GLU A 38 4.33 -6.55 0.86
C GLU A 38 3.72 -5.56 -0.14
N SER A 39 4.15 -4.30 -0.07
CA SER A 39 3.76 -3.29 -1.03
C SER A 39 4.89 -2.27 -1.23
N LEU A 40 4.96 -1.73 -2.43
CA LEU A 40 5.91 -0.69 -2.82
C LEU A 40 5.19 0.33 -3.69
N ASN A 41 5.13 1.56 -3.21
CA ASN A 41 4.63 2.68 -3.97
C ASN A 41 5.77 3.69 -4.17
N VAL A 42 5.96 4.17 -5.38
CA VAL A 42 6.99 5.16 -5.73
C VAL A 42 6.35 6.27 -6.54
N SER A 43 6.53 7.50 -6.11
CA SER A 43 6.04 8.67 -6.83
C SER A 43 6.99 9.86 -6.70
N ALA A 44 6.86 10.82 -7.60
CA ALA A 44 7.50 12.12 -7.42
C ALA A 44 6.95 12.76 -6.13
N SER A 45 7.84 13.35 -5.33
CA SER A 45 7.45 14.13 -4.16
C SER A 45 7.12 15.58 -4.59
N SER A 46 6.71 16.41 -3.63
CA SER A 46 6.53 17.85 -3.86
C SER A 46 7.86 18.59 -4.07
N ILE A 47 8.97 17.98 -3.67
CA ILE A 47 10.32 18.52 -3.89
C ILE A 47 10.80 18.08 -5.28
N LYS A 48 11.22 19.06 -6.08
CA LYS A 48 11.73 18.79 -7.44
C LYS A 48 12.90 17.80 -7.41
N ASN A 49 12.86 16.81 -8.29
CA ASN A 49 13.84 15.74 -8.44
C ASN A 49 13.97 14.79 -7.24
N ILE A 50 13.03 14.80 -6.31
CA ILE A 50 12.97 13.84 -5.20
C ILE A 50 11.79 12.92 -5.39
N HIS A 51 12.03 11.61 -5.26
CA HIS A 51 11.00 10.59 -5.22
C HIS A 51 10.75 10.14 -3.78
N LYS A 52 9.48 9.86 -3.49
CA LYS A 52 9.03 9.26 -2.23
C LYS A 52 8.67 7.79 -2.47
N TYR A 53 9.16 6.94 -1.60
CA TYR A 53 8.84 5.50 -1.55
C TYR A 53 8.05 5.23 -0.29
N THR A 54 6.97 4.50 -0.43
CA THR A 54 6.23 3.91 0.70
C THR A 54 6.37 2.39 0.57
N ILE A 55 7.10 1.77 1.49
CA ILE A 55 7.44 0.35 1.42
C ILE A 55 6.90 -0.33 2.67
N THR A 56 6.07 -1.37 2.53
CA THR A 56 5.56 -2.14 3.66
C THR A 56 6.19 -3.52 3.71
N VAL A 57 6.57 -3.93 4.92
CA VAL A 57 7.23 -5.22 5.18
C VAL A 57 6.83 -5.79 6.54
N TRP A 58 6.74 -7.11 6.63
CA TRP A 58 6.67 -7.83 7.90
C TRP A 58 8.09 -8.09 8.41
N SER A 59 8.43 -7.56 9.58
CA SER A 59 9.76 -7.67 10.16
C SER A 59 9.70 -7.61 11.68
N ASP A 60 10.77 -7.99 12.33
CA ASP A 60 11.03 -7.62 13.71
C ASP A 60 11.75 -6.26 13.80
N GLU A 61 11.76 -5.69 15.00
CA GLU A 61 12.31 -4.34 15.22
C GLU A 61 13.80 -4.25 14.93
N GLU A 62 14.58 -5.27 15.30
CA GLU A 62 16.03 -5.28 15.05
C GLU A 62 16.35 -5.32 13.54
N GLN A 63 15.57 -6.11 12.79
CA GLN A 63 15.78 -6.27 11.35
C GLN A 63 15.36 -5.01 10.58
N ILE A 64 14.22 -4.38 10.95
CA ILE A 64 13.77 -3.16 10.27
C ILE A 64 14.71 -2.00 10.52
N GLU A 65 15.28 -1.86 11.73
CA GLU A 65 16.29 -0.85 12.03
C GLU A 65 17.54 -1.02 11.16
N LYS A 66 18.01 -2.28 11.01
CA LYS A 66 19.15 -2.60 10.14
C LYS A 66 18.88 -2.32 8.67
N ILE A 67 17.65 -2.57 8.21
CA ILE A 67 17.22 -2.24 6.86
C ILE A 67 17.24 -0.73 6.66
N ASN A 68 16.61 0.02 7.56
CA ASN A 68 16.53 1.48 7.48
C ASN A 68 17.93 2.12 7.43
N LYS A 69 18.80 1.75 8.37
CA LYS A 69 20.20 2.22 8.38
C LYS A 69 20.99 1.89 7.11
N ALA A 70 20.70 0.76 6.48
CA ALA A 70 21.37 0.37 5.24
C ALA A 70 20.85 1.14 4.02
N ILE A 71 19.57 1.56 4.03
CA ILE A 71 18.98 2.43 3.01
C ILE A 71 19.54 3.85 3.18
N GLU A 72 19.50 4.38 4.40
CA GLU A 72 19.96 5.73 4.73
C GLU A 72 21.44 5.99 4.36
N LYS A 73 22.27 4.95 4.42
CA LYS A 73 23.69 5.05 4.02
C LYS A 73 23.94 5.15 2.52
N LYS A 74 22.91 5.05 1.68
CA LYS A 74 23.09 5.22 0.23
C LYS A 74 23.20 6.69 -0.11
N ILE A 75 24.15 7.01 -1.00
CA ILE A 75 24.52 8.41 -1.33
C ILE A 75 23.31 9.18 -1.86
N ASP A 76 22.47 8.53 -2.67
CA ASP A 76 21.36 9.16 -3.36
C ASP A 76 20.05 9.15 -2.52
N VAL A 77 20.08 8.62 -1.29
CA VAL A 77 18.98 8.66 -0.34
C VAL A 77 19.10 9.90 0.53
N VAL A 78 18.07 10.72 0.50
CA VAL A 78 17.98 11.97 1.28
C VAL A 78 17.56 11.69 2.71
N LYS A 79 16.56 10.80 2.87
CA LYS A 79 15.99 10.44 4.16
C LYS A 79 15.37 9.05 4.10
N SER A 80 15.44 8.31 5.18
CA SER A 80 14.76 7.02 5.35
C SER A 80 14.35 6.85 6.81
N ASP A 81 13.05 6.65 7.05
CA ASP A 81 12.50 6.35 8.37
C ASP A 81 11.50 5.20 8.27
N TYR A 82 11.24 4.52 9.39
CA TYR A 82 10.26 3.45 9.48
C TYR A 82 9.27 3.71 10.62
N TYR A 83 8.05 3.24 10.42
CA TYR A 83 6.92 3.53 11.29
C TYR A 83 6.04 2.30 11.47
N THR A 84 5.34 2.26 12.61
CA THR A 84 4.18 1.40 12.84
C THR A 84 2.88 2.14 12.48
N ASP A 85 1.78 1.41 12.32
CA ASP A 85 0.51 1.96 11.82
C ASP A 85 -0.11 3.04 12.75
N ASP A 86 0.25 3.04 14.05
CA ASP A 86 -0.17 4.07 15.02
C ASP A 86 0.54 5.43 14.83
N GLN A 87 1.71 5.43 14.19
CA GLN A 87 2.54 6.61 13.99
C GLN A 87 2.24 7.35 12.67
N ILE A 88 1.52 6.72 11.77
CA ILE A 88 1.25 7.23 10.41
C ILE A 88 -0.23 7.19 10.07
N PHE A 89 -0.64 8.01 9.12
CA PHE A 89 -1.92 7.91 8.44
C PHE A 89 -1.71 7.22 7.10
N ILE A 90 -2.43 6.13 6.89
CA ILE A 90 -2.29 5.26 5.71
C ILE A 90 -3.59 5.14 4.95
N HIS A 91 -3.49 5.10 3.63
CA HIS A 91 -4.60 4.74 2.74
C HIS A 91 -4.08 3.95 1.54
N GLU A 92 -5.00 3.19 0.93
CA GLU A 92 -4.82 2.52 -0.36
C GLU A 92 -5.97 2.87 -1.29
N VAL A 93 -5.77 2.67 -2.58
CA VAL A 93 -6.83 2.70 -3.58
C VAL A 93 -6.93 1.33 -4.22
N ALA A 94 -8.15 0.84 -4.37
CA ALA A 94 -8.43 -0.42 -5.06
C ALA A 94 -9.45 -0.22 -6.18
N LEU A 95 -9.29 -0.98 -7.25
CA LEU A 95 -10.24 -1.10 -8.34
C LEU A 95 -10.78 -2.53 -8.40
N PHE A 96 -12.08 -2.63 -8.47
CA PHE A 96 -12.83 -3.88 -8.62
C PHE A 96 -13.59 -3.83 -9.94
N LYS A 97 -13.30 -4.76 -10.82
CA LYS A 97 -14.10 -4.99 -12.02
C LYS A 97 -15.10 -6.10 -11.72
N ILE A 98 -16.38 -5.80 -11.83
CA ILE A 98 -17.47 -6.71 -11.47
C ILE A 98 -18.39 -6.96 -12.67
N SER A 99 -19.11 -8.09 -12.63
CA SER A 99 -20.14 -8.42 -13.63
C SER A 99 -21.35 -7.49 -13.49
N THR A 100 -21.68 -6.74 -14.55
CA THR A 100 -22.89 -5.89 -14.57
C THR A 100 -24.17 -6.71 -14.52
N PRO A 101 -24.33 -7.84 -15.25
CA PRO A 101 -25.51 -8.68 -15.09
C PRO A 101 -25.76 -9.09 -13.64
N VAL A 102 -24.74 -9.58 -12.93
CA VAL A 102 -24.89 -9.98 -11.52
C VAL A 102 -25.19 -8.78 -10.62
N LEU A 103 -24.59 -7.61 -10.88
CA LEU A 103 -24.90 -6.36 -10.16
C LEU A 103 -26.38 -5.98 -10.29
N LEU A 104 -26.98 -6.15 -11.47
CA LEU A 104 -28.38 -5.81 -11.73
C LEU A 104 -29.37 -6.85 -11.18
N GLU A 105 -29.00 -8.12 -11.20
CA GLU A 105 -29.82 -9.23 -10.71
C GLU A 105 -29.80 -9.36 -9.19
N ASN A 106 -28.69 -9.01 -8.54
CA ASN A 106 -28.52 -9.14 -7.10
C ASN A 106 -28.40 -7.77 -6.40
N PRO A 107 -29.49 -7.28 -5.74
CA PRO A 107 -29.47 -6.01 -5.02
C PRO A 107 -28.44 -5.94 -3.88
N GLU A 108 -28.03 -7.08 -3.31
CA GLU A 108 -27.04 -7.10 -2.24
C GLU A 108 -25.66 -6.62 -2.71
N VAL A 109 -25.29 -6.87 -3.97
CA VAL A 109 -24.04 -6.36 -4.55
C VAL A 109 -24.01 -4.83 -4.48
N SER A 110 -25.07 -4.18 -4.94
CA SER A 110 -25.12 -2.70 -4.92
C SER A 110 -25.24 -2.12 -3.50
N ARG A 111 -25.86 -2.85 -2.56
CA ARG A 111 -25.89 -2.46 -1.14
C ARG A 111 -24.51 -2.56 -0.52
N THR A 112 -23.78 -3.63 -0.79
CA THR A 112 -22.42 -3.86 -0.31
C THR A 112 -21.48 -2.74 -0.78
N ILE A 113 -21.52 -2.39 -2.07
CA ILE A 113 -20.72 -1.30 -2.63
C ILE A 113 -21.02 0.03 -1.93
N ARG A 114 -22.31 0.37 -1.74
CA ARG A 114 -22.70 1.61 -1.04
C ARG A 114 -22.33 1.60 0.44
N LYS A 115 -22.47 0.46 1.11
CA LYS A 115 -22.11 0.32 2.53
C LYS A 115 -20.60 0.51 2.76
N ALA A 116 -19.77 0.09 1.81
CA ALA A 116 -18.34 0.30 1.83
C ALA A 116 -17.89 1.72 1.42
N ASP A 117 -18.84 2.61 1.09
CA ASP A 117 -18.57 3.94 0.52
C ASP A 117 -17.73 3.89 -0.77
N ALA A 118 -17.86 2.80 -1.52
CA ALA A 118 -17.15 2.62 -2.77
C ALA A 118 -17.89 3.31 -3.93
N ARG A 119 -17.11 3.84 -4.88
CA ARG A 119 -17.62 4.60 -6.01
C ARG A 119 -17.76 3.76 -7.26
N MET A 120 -18.90 3.82 -7.92
CA MET A 120 -19.05 3.32 -9.28
C MET A 120 -18.38 4.30 -10.25
N MET A 121 -17.36 3.84 -10.96
CA MET A 121 -16.56 4.68 -11.88
C MET A 121 -17.02 4.54 -13.33
N GLU A 122 -17.38 3.33 -13.71
CA GLU A 122 -17.78 2.99 -15.08
C GLU A 122 -18.83 1.89 -15.03
N VAL A 123 -19.82 1.98 -15.90
CA VAL A 123 -20.85 0.95 -16.06
C VAL A 123 -21.02 0.63 -17.53
N ASN A 124 -20.72 -0.62 -17.89
CA ASN A 124 -20.92 -1.18 -19.22
C ASN A 124 -21.94 -2.32 -19.15
N PRO A 125 -22.53 -2.75 -20.26
CA PRO A 125 -23.49 -3.88 -20.26
C PRO A 125 -22.90 -5.19 -19.69
N THR A 126 -21.61 -5.41 -19.82
CA THR A 126 -20.93 -6.64 -19.41
C THR A 126 -20.18 -6.53 -18.09
N TYR A 127 -19.59 -5.38 -17.81
CA TYR A 127 -18.86 -5.14 -16.58
C TYR A 127 -19.08 -3.72 -16.03
N SER A 128 -18.83 -3.58 -14.75
CA SER A 128 -18.77 -2.29 -14.05
C SER A 128 -17.45 -2.19 -13.28
N THR A 129 -16.93 -0.98 -13.16
CA THR A 129 -15.70 -0.70 -12.39
C THR A 129 -16.05 0.08 -11.14
N VAL A 130 -15.61 -0.44 -9.98
CA VAL A 130 -15.82 0.16 -8.66
C VAL A 130 -14.46 0.56 -8.08
N LEU A 131 -14.39 1.74 -7.48
CA LEU A 131 -13.22 2.26 -6.77
C LEU A 131 -13.51 2.37 -5.29
N LEU A 132 -12.58 1.88 -4.47
CA LEU A 132 -12.56 2.13 -3.03
C LEU A 132 -11.21 2.72 -2.65
N ALA A 133 -11.23 3.83 -1.91
CA ALA A 133 -10.07 4.37 -1.21
C ALA A 133 -10.31 4.24 0.29
N GLY A 134 -9.43 3.55 1.00
CA GLY A 134 -9.63 3.26 2.42
C GLY A 134 -8.43 2.56 3.05
N LEU A 135 -8.66 1.98 4.22
CA LEU A 135 -7.68 1.14 4.90
C LEU A 135 -7.56 -0.21 4.19
N THR A 136 -6.43 -0.88 4.38
CA THR A 136 -6.19 -2.23 3.82
C THR A 136 -7.30 -3.21 4.20
N GLU A 137 -7.82 -3.12 5.43
CA GLU A 137 -8.89 -3.97 5.95
C GLU A 137 -10.23 -3.72 5.25
N ASP A 138 -10.62 -2.45 5.04
CA ASP A 138 -11.85 -2.09 4.34
C ASP A 138 -11.85 -2.61 2.89
N ILE A 139 -10.68 -2.53 2.24
CA ILE A 139 -10.48 -3.03 0.88
C ILE A 139 -10.57 -4.56 0.83
N ALA A 140 -9.97 -5.23 1.81
CA ALA A 140 -10.03 -6.69 1.93
C ALA A 140 -11.46 -7.17 2.20
N ASP A 141 -12.20 -6.49 3.05
CA ASP A 141 -13.59 -6.81 3.37
C ASP A 141 -14.49 -6.69 2.13
N LEU A 142 -14.35 -5.60 1.37
CA LEU A 142 -15.11 -5.43 0.13
C LEU A 142 -14.72 -6.51 -0.91
N PHE A 143 -13.43 -6.84 -1.02
CA PHE A 143 -12.97 -7.91 -1.89
C PHE A 143 -13.65 -9.24 -1.55
N HIS A 144 -13.63 -9.65 -0.28
CA HIS A 144 -14.24 -10.91 0.16
C HIS A 144 -15.75 -10.95 -0.09
N GLN A 145 -16.46 -9.83 0.19
CA GLN A 145 -17.89 -9.73 -0.04
C GLN A 145 -18.24 -9.83 -1.54
N LEU A 146 -17.57 -9.07 -2.40
CA LEU A 146 -17.80 -9.13 -3.86
C LEU A 146 -17.45 -10.50 -4.45
N ASN A 147 -16.39 -11.13 -3.95
CA ASN A 147 -16.00 -12.48 -4.37
C ASN A 147 -17.05 -13.53 -3.96
N SER A 148 -17.70 -13.36 -2.80
CA SER A 148 -18.75 -14.29 -2.33
C SER A 148 -20.04 -14.24 -3.18
N PHE A 149 -20.24 -13.18 -3.96
CA PHE A 149 -21.37 -13.05 -4.90
C PHE A 149 -21.04 -13.58 -6.30
N ASP A 150 -19.86 -14.15 -6.52
CA ASP A 150 -19.36 -14.59 -7.84
C ASP A 150 -19.43 -13.49 -8.91
N CYS A 151 -19.40 -12.23 -8.48
CA CYS A 151 -19.48 -11.08 -9.39
C CYS A 151 -18.10 -10.47 -9.73
N LEU A 152 -17.06 -10.82 -8.99
CA LEU A 152 -15.72 -10.24 -9.15
C LEU A 152 -15.00 -10.84 -10.37
N LEU A 153 -14.69 -9.98 -11.35
CA LEU A 153 -13.97 -10.36 -12.58
C LEU A 153 -12.48 -10.06 -12.49
N GLN A 154 -12.10 -8.95 -11.86
CA GLN A 154 -10.73 -8.53 -11.70
C GLN A 154 -10.58 -7.62 -10.48
N TYR A 155 -9.43 -7.68 -9.83
CA TYR A 155 -9.10 -6.87 -8.67
C TYR A 155 -7.66 -6.39 -8.73
N THR A 156 -7.43 -5.13 -8.34
CA THR A 156 -6.10 -4.57 -8.15
C THR A 156 -6.09 -3.50 -7.10
N ARG A 157 -4.95 -3.31 -6.43
CA ARG A 157 -4.75 -2.24 -5.45
C ARG A 157 -3.41 -1.56 -5.64
N SER A 158 -3.32 -0.31 -5.21
CA SER A 158 -2.11 0.51 -5.34
C SER A 158 -1.00 0.11 -4.37
N GLY A 159 -1.34 -0.57 -3.27
CA GLY A 159 -0.49 -0.59 -2.09
C GLY A 159 -0.63 0.71 -1.28
N ARG A 160 0.01 0.75 -0.13
CA ARG A 160 -0.13 1.85 0.84
C ARG A 160 0.56 3.13 0.38
N ILE A 161 -0.11 4.26 0.57
CA ILE A 161 0.49 5.59 0.68
C ILE A 161 0.38 6.03 2.12
N ALA A 162 1.35 6.80 2.61
CA ALA A 162 1.39 7.20 4.01
C ALA A 162 1.92 8.63 4.19
N VAL A 163 1.38 9.28 5.24
CA VAL A 163 1.93 10.51 5.81
C VAL A 163 2.10 10.32 7.31
N THR A 164 3.09 10.94 7.90
CA THR A 164 3.29 10.87 9.35
C THR A 164 2.24 11.66 10.10
N ARG A 165 2.00 11.27 11.35
CA ARG A 165 1.15 12.03 12.28
C ARG A 165 1.91 13.16 12.99
N SER A 166 3.23 13.22 12.84
CA SER A 166 4.05 14.27 13.40
C SER A 166 4.00 15.54 12.54
N TYR A 167 4.02 16.72 13.21
CA TYR A 167 3.99 18.03 12.53
C TYR A 167 5.31 18.34 11.79
N ASP A 168 6.41 17.74 12.20
CA ASP A 168 7.78 18.14 11.83
C ASP A 168 8.34 17.36 10.62
N GLU A 169 7.55 16.66 9.86
CA GLU A 169 8.07 15.97 8.69
C GLU A 169 8.11 16.89 7.47
N PRO A 170 9.30 17.15 6.92
CA PRO A 170 9.38 17.80 5.63
C PRO A 170 8.82 16.85 4.56
N VAL A 171 7.89 17.30 3.87
CA VAL A 171 7.21 16.93 2.60
C VAL A 171 7.62 15.63 1.94
#